data_cab9c445779d512a4f8e00abfc1b4892
#
_entry.id   cab9c445779d512a4f8e00abfc1b4892
#
_cell.length_a   1.000
_cell.length_b   1.000
_cell.length_c   1.000
_cell.angle_alpha   90.00
_cell.angle_beta   90.00
_cell.angle_gamma   90.00
#
_symmetry.space_group_name_H-M   'P 1'
#
loop_
_entity.id
_entity.type
_entity.pdbx_description
1 polymer ?
#
loop_
_entity_poly.entity_id
_entity_poly.type
_entity_poly.pdbx_seq_one_letter_code
_entity_poly.pdbx_strand_id
1 'polypeptide(L)'
;MKYHQKDIVEVNFLFPDGTFKPHPAIIVSNDQLQVDEDGMFYLVLITSNDWLNPQYSYPLSDEMVVGFSFSKPSLVKCQIITGNIERDVVRRLGTIKARYFNEIVDKIVDSIF
;
A
#
# COMPACT_ATOMS: atom_id res chain seq x y z
N MET A 1 5.19 15.67 8.90
CA MET A 1 4.49 14.57 8.18
C MET A 1 3.88 13.59 9.16
N LYS A 2 2.65 13.22 8.92
CA LYS A 2 1.93 12.29 9.79
C LYS A 2 2.14 10.84 9.36
N TYR A 3 2.28 10.59 8.06
CA TYR A 3 2.47 9.27 7.49
C TYR A 3 3.76 9.20 6.69
N HIS A 4 4.40 8.02 6.69
CA HIS A 4 5.73 7.82 6.12
C HIS A 4 5.80 6.61 5.20
N GLN A 5 6.84 6.57 4.38
CA GLN A 5 7.16 5.38 3.59
C GLN A 5 7.18 4.14 4.49
N LYS A 6 6.63 3.03 4.00
CA LYS A 6 6.46 1.75 4.69
C LYS A 6 5.27 1.70 5.65
N ASP A 7 4.60 2.82 5.93
CA ASP A 7 3.38 2.76 6.73
C ASP A 7 2.30 1.98 5.99
N ILE A 8 1.61 1.13 6.73
CA ILE A 8 0.38 0.49 6.29
C ILE A 8 -0.76 1.36 6.82
N VAL A 9 -1.57 1.86 5.91
CA VAL A 9 -2.65 2.80 6.22
C VAL A 9 -3.98 2.30 5.69
N GLU A 10 -5.07 2.73 6.33
CA GLU A 10 -6.41 2.53 5.81
C GLU A 10 -6.80 3.80 5.08
N VAL A 11 -7.08 3.70 3.79
CA VAL A 11 -7.43 4.85 2.96
C VAL A 11 -8.83 4.72 2.41
N ASN A 12 -9.50 5.85 2.21
CA ASN A 12 -10.74 5.89 1.45
C ASN A 12 -10.41 5.78 -0.02
N PHE A 13 -10.75 4.64 -0.62
CA PHE A 13 -10.45 4.35 -2.01
C PHE A 13 -11.70 4.38 -2.86
N LEU A 14 -11.63 5.08 -4.01
CA LEU A 14 -12.72 5.13 -4.99
C LEU A 14 -12.68 3.88 -5.87
N PHE A 15 -13.70 3.05 -5.74
CA PHE A 15 -13.85 1.85 -6.56
C PHE A 15 -14.53 2.17 -7.90
N PRO A 16 -14.38 1.28 -8.90
CA PRO A 16 -14.96 1.51 -10.23
C PRO A 16 -16.48 1.68 -10.24
N ASP A 17 -17.19 1.16 -9.23
CA ASP A 17 -18.64 1.32 -9.09
C ASP A 17 -19.06 2.70 -8.54
N GLY A 18 -18.09 3.60 -8.28
CA GLY A 18 -18.33 4.93 -7.76
C GLY A 18 -18.42 5.02 -6.24
N THR A 19 -18.28 3.90 -5.54
CA THR A 19 -18.30 3.91 -4.06
C THR A 19 -16.91 4.17 -3.48
N PHE A 20 -16.87 4.83 -2.30
CA PHE A 20 -15.67 4.95 -1.48
C PHE A 20 -15.74 3.94 -0.35
N LYS A 21 -14.67 3.17 -0.15
CA LYS A 21 -14.56 2.22 0.96
C LYS A 21 -13.17 2.32 1.57
N PRO A 22 -13.05 2.23 2.91
CA PRO A 22 -11.75 2.08 3.56
C PRO A 22 -11.04 0.82 3.06
N HIS A 23 -9.76 0.93 2.72
CA HIS A 23 -8.98 -0.17 2.17
C HIS A 23 -7.54 -0.08 2.65
N PRO A 24 -6.92 -1.19 3.06
CA PRO A 24 -5.53 -1.16 3.48
C PRO A 24 -4.60 -0.95 2.27
N ALA A 25 -3.54 -0.21 2.50
CA ALA A 25 -2.55 0.12 1.49
C ALA A 25 -1.19 0.37 2.14
N ILE A 26 -0.12 0.30 1.34
CA ILE A 26 1.24 0.59 1.79
C ILE A 26 1.72 1.87 1.11
N ILE A 27 2.25 2.81 1.87
CA ILE A 27 2.91 4.00 1.31
C ILE A 27 4.27 3.57 0.76
N VAL A 28 4.44 3.72 -0.55
CA VAL A 28 5.67 3.27 -1.23
C VAL A 28 6.61 4.41 -1.61
N SER A 29 6.10 5.63 -1.75
CA SER A 29 6.94 6.79 -2.07
C SER A 29 7.76 7.24 -0.85
N ASN A 30 8.96 7.79 -1.13
CA ASN A 30 9.82 8.27 -0.05
C ASN A 30 9.27 9.57 0.56
N ASP A 31 9.75 9.88 1.77
CA ASP A 31 9.28 11.05 2.52
C ASP A 31 9.64 12.37 1.86
N GLN A 32 10.75 12.44 1.15
CA GLN A 32 11.16 13.67 0.46
C GLN A 32 10.17 14.05 -0.65
N LEU A 33 9.65 13.07 -1.39
CA LEU A 33 8.62 13.32 -2.39
C LEU A 33 7.37 13.94 -1.74
N GLN A 34 6.98 13.44 -0.58
CA GLN A 34 5.82 13.96 0.15
C GLN A 34 6.01 15.43 0.56
N VAL A 35 7.23 15.80 0.98
CA VAL A 35 7.56 17.18 1.30
C VAL A 35 7.52 18.06 0.04
N ASP A 36 8.16 17.60 -1.04
CA ASP A 36 8.29 18.38 -2.27
C ASP A 36 6.96 18.55 -3.01
N GLU A 37 6.03 17.61 -2.86
CA GLU A 37 4.74 17.58 -3.54
C GLU A 37 3.57 17.91 -2.61
N ASP A 38 3.80 18.77 -1.63
CA ASP A 38 2.77 19.32 -0.74
C ASP A 38 1.91 18.25 -0.05
N GLY A 39 2.54 17.16 0.40
CA GLY A 39 1.86 16.11 1.16
C GLY A 39 1.28 14.98 0.31
N MET A 40 1.56 14.95 -0.99
CA MET A 40 1.15 13.85 -1.86
C MET A 40 2.09 12.65 -1.69
N PHE A 41 1.54 11.45 -1.71
CA PHE A 41 2.30 10.21 -1.66
C PHE A 41 1.65 9.14 -2.54
N TYR A 42 2.43 8.13 -2.90
CA TYR A 42 1.96 7.00 -3.69
C TYR A 42 1.71 5.78 -2.81
N LEU A 43 0.63 5.07 -3.13
CA LEU A 43 0.19 3.87 -2.43
C LEU A 43 0.11 2.68 -3.37
N VAL A 44 0.29 1.48 -2.82
CA VAL A 44 -0.14 0.22 -3.44
C VAL A 44 -1.18 -0.44 -2.53
N LEU A 45 -2.21 -1.03 -3.13
CA LEU A 45 -3.31 -1.62 -2.37
C LEU A 45 -2.97 -3.01 -1.85
N ILE A 46 -3.49 -3.32 -0.67
CA ILE A 46 -3.49 -4.67 -0.10
C ILE A 46 -4.91 -5.22 -0.28
N THR A 47 -5.04 -6.42 -0.83
CA THR A 47 -6.32 -7.07 -1.02
C THR A 47 -6.29 -8.52 -0.58
N SER A 48 -7.45 -9.05 -0.21
CA SER A 48 -7.62 -10.47 0.12
C SER A 48 -8.40 -11.25 -0.93
N ASN A 49 -8.89 -10.58 -1.98
CA ASN A 49 -9.87 -11.17 -2.88
C ASN A 49 -9.44 -11.27 -4.35
N ASP A 50 -8.25 -10.83 -4.70
CA ASP A 50 -7.83 -10.79 -6.12
C ASP A 50 -6.66 -11.73 -6.37
N TRP A 51 -6.97 -12.87 -6.95
CA TRP A 51 -6.00 -13.89 -7.32
C TRP A 51 -5.88 -14.06 -8.84
N LEU A 52 -6.48 -13.15 -9.63
CA LEU A 52 -6.59 -13.28 -11.08
C LEU A 52 -5.26 -13.08 -11.81
N ASN A 53 -4.36 -12.27 -11.26
CA ASN A 53 -3.07 -11.96 -11.88
C ASN A 53 -1.93 -12.17 -10.89
N PRO A 54 -1.63 -13.44 -10.53
CA PRO A 54 -0.61 -13.72 -9.51
C PRO A 54 0.79 -13.23 -9.88
N GLN A 55 1.09 -13.07 -11.17
CA GLN A 55 2.38 -12.58 -11.63
C GLN A 55 2.66 -11.13 -11.20
N TYR A 56 1.63 -10.36 -10.82
CA TYR A 56 1.78 -8.98 -10.34
C TYR A 56 1.56 -8.86 -8.84
N SER A 57 1.33 -9.97 -8.15
CA SER A 57 0.96 -9.98 -6.75
C SER A 57 2.13 -10.35 -5.87
N TYR A 58 2.22 -9.70 -4.70
CA TYR A 58 3.19 -10.04 -3.67
C TYR A 58 2.45 -10.52 -2.42
N PRO A 59 2.56 -11.81 -2.06
CA PRO A 59 1.87 -12.34 -0.88
C PRO A 59 2.43 -11.73 0.42
N LEU A 60 1.52 -11.46 1.35
CA LEU A 60 1.86 -10.91 2.68
C LEU A 60 1.59 -11.93 3.78
N SER A 61 2.38 -11.84 4.86
CA SER A 61 2.16 -12.61 6.08
C SER A 61 2.47 -11.75 7.29
N ASP A 62 2.00 -12.18 8.47
CA ASP A 62 2.11 -11.40 9.70
C ASP A 62 3.56 -11.11 10.11
N GLU A 63 4.49 -12.00 9.78
CA GLU A 63 5.91 -11.82 10.08
C GLU A 63 6.55 -10.63 9.35
N MET A 64 5.92 -10.15 8.27
CA MET A 64 6.42 -9.06 7.44
C MET A 64 6.09 -7.68 8.00
N VAL A 65 5.18 -7.61 8.97
CA VAL A 65 4.61 -6.35 9.45
C VAL A 65 4.78 -6.20 10.96
N VAL A 66 4.67 -4.94 11.42
CA VAL A 66 4.69 -4.58 12.83
C VAL A 66 3.42 -3.78 13.15
N GLY A 67 2.77 -4.12 14.25
CA GLY A 67 1.57 -3.41 14.71
C GLY A 67 0.29 -3.76 13.98
N PHE A 68 0.34 -4.78 13.14
CA PHE A 68 -0.81 -5.18 12.30
C PHE A 68 -0.76 -6.70 12.09
N SER A 69 -1.94 -7.31 11.92
CA SER A 69 -2.05 -8.71 11.52
C SER A 69 -3.17 -8.88 10.51
N PHE A 70 -2.99 -9.85 9.61
CA PHE A 70 -3.96 -10.11 8.54
C PHE A 70 -4.99 -11.13 9.01
N SER A 71 -6.28 -10.78 8.91
CA SER A 71 -7.37 -11.70 9.23
C SER A 71 -7.61 -12.75 8.13
N LYS A 72 -7.11 -12.49 6.93
CA LYS A 72 -7.25 -13.35 5.75
C LYS A 72 -5.95 -13.37 4.98
N PRO A 73 -5.68 -14.40 4.17
CA PRO A 73 -4.56 -14.35 3.22
C PRO A 73 -4.65 -13.09 2.36
N SER A 74 -3.60 -12.31 2.34
CA SER A 74 -3.57 -10.99 1.69
C SER A 74 -2.37 -10.87 0.76
N LEU A 75 -2.50 -9.98 -0.23
CA LEU A 75 -1.43 -9.70 -1.17
C LEU A 75 -1.41 -8.21 -1.54
N VAL A 76 -0.25 -7.76 -2.02
CA VAL A 76 -0.10 -6.43 -2.61
C VAL A 76 -0.32 -6.52 -4.11
N LYS A 77 -1.11 -5.60 -4.66
CA LYS A 77 -1.30 -5.46 -6.11
C LYS A 77 -0.20 -4.54 -6.66
N CYS A 78 0.90 -5.13 -7.09
CA CYS A 78 2.09 -4.39 -7.50
C CYS A 78 1.96 -3.67 -8.84
N GLN A 79 0.91 -3.94 -9.62
CA GLN A 79 0.63 -3.26 -10.88
C GLN A 79 -0.21 -2.00 -10.74
N ILE A 80 -0.68 -1.68 -9.53
CA ILE A 80 -1.55 -0.53 -9.31
C ILE A 80 -0.92 0.41 -8.28
N ILE A 81 -0.54 1.60 -8.75
CA ILE A 81 -0.04 2.67 -7.90
C ILE A 81 -1.05 3.81 -7.95
N THR A 82 -1.43 4.35 -6.80
CA THR A 82 -2.35 5.49 -6.71
C THR A 82 -1.71 6.64 -5.96
N GLY A 83 -1.97 7.88 -6.40
CA GLY A 83 -1.56 9.09 -5.70
C GLY A 83 -2.64 9.53 -4.72
N ASN A 84 -2.26 9.83 -3.49
CA ASN A 84 -3.18 10.22 -2.43
C ASN A 84 -2.54 11.30 -1.56
N ILE A 85 -3.34 11.90 -0.69
CA ILE A 85 -2.90 12.89 0.30
C ILE A 85 -3.36 12.49 1.68
N GLU A 86 -2.84 13.17 2.71
CA GLU A 86 -3.07 12.82 4.11
C GLU A 86 -4.56 12.72 4.46
N ARG A 87 -5.40 13.62 3.95
CA ARG A 87 -6.83 13.60 4.26
C ARG A 87 -7.58 12.37 3.74
N ASP A 88 -6.98 11.63 2.78
CA ASP A 88 -7.57 10.39 2.28
C ASP A 88 -7.36 9.23 3.25
N VAL A 89 -6.47 9.39 4.21
CA VAL A 89 -6.11 8.35 5.17
C VAL A 89 -7.04 8.41 6.36
N VAL A 90 -7.68 7.27 6.65
CA VAL A 90 -8.53 7.11 7.84
C VAL A 90 -7.67 6.94 9.08
N ARG A 91 -6.67 6.05 9.00
CA ARG A 91 -5.74 5.76 10.11
C ARG A 91 -4.54 4.96 9.64
N ARG A 92 -3.48 5.00 10.46
CA ARG A 92 -2.34 4.11 10.31
C ARG A 92 -2.67 2.77 10.98
N LEU A 93 -2.38 1.67 10.28
CA LEU A 93 -2.61 0.31 10.78
C LEU A 93 -1.32 -0.31 11.34
N GLY A 94 -0.20 -0.05 10.71
CA GLY A 94 1.08 -0.64 11.11
C GLY A 94 2.18 -0.22 10.15
N THR A 95 3.24 -1.04 10.08
CA THR A 95 4.40 -0.76 9.23
C THR A 95 4.90 -2.07 8.63
N ILE A 96 5.31 -2.04 7.36
CA ILE A 96 5.99 -3.18 6.76
C ILE A 96 7.50 -3.11 7.03
N LYS A 97 8.11 -4.25 7.31
CA LYS A 97 9.56 -4.32 7.56
C LYS A 97 10.35 -4.02 6.29
N ALA A 98 11.48 -3.35 6.45
CA ALA A 98 12.29 -2.85 5.33
C ALA A 98 12.66 -3.93 4.31
N ARG A 99 13.01 -5.13 4.76
CA ARG A 99 13.37 -6.26 3.87
C ARG A 99 12.25 -6.56 2.88
N TYR A 100 11.04 -6.70 3.37
CA TYR A 100 9.88 -7.06 2.53
C TYR A 100 9.41 -5.86 1.71
N PHE A 101 9.52 -4.66 2.25
CA PHE A 101 9.25 -3.45 1.50
C PHE A 101 10.13 -3.36 0.24
N ASN A 102 11.43 -3.66 0.37
CA ASN A 102 12.34 -3.65 -0.77
C ASN A 102 11.95 -4.68 -1.83
N GLU A 103 11.50 -5.86 -1.41
CA GLU A 103 11.00 -6.89 -2.32
C GLU A 103 9.73 -6.42 -3.06
N ILE A 104 8.84 -5.72 -2.35
CA ILE A 104 7.62 -5.16 -2.94
C ILE A 104 7.97 -4.10 -3.99
N VAL A 105 8.91 -3.19 -3.69
CA VAL A 105 9.36 -2.16 -4.63
C VAL A 105 9.94 -2.81 -5.89
N ASP A 106 10.79 -3.83 -5.74
CA ASP A 106 11.33 -4.58 -6.88
C ASP A 106 10.21 -5.19 -7.72
N LYS A 107 9.20 -5.75 -7.07
CA LYS A 107 8.04 -6.33 -7.76
C LYS A 107 7.21 -5.27 -8.49
N ILE A 108 7.07 -4.08 -7.91
CA ILE A 108 6.39 -2.95 -8.57
C ILE A 108 7.13 -2.56 -9.84
N VAL A 109 8.44 -2.43 -9.76
CA VAL A 109 9.28 -2.09 -10.92
C VAL A 109 9.11 -3.14 -12.01
N ASP A 110 9.20 -4.42 -11.67
CA ASP A 110 9.05 -5.52 -12.62
C ASP A 110 7.63 -5.62 -13.20
N SER A 111 6.62 -5.19 -12.45
CA SER A 111 5.22 -5.30 -12.86
C SER A 111 4.78 -4.17 -13.80
N ILE A 112 5.36 -2.98 -13.64
CA ILE A 112 4.92 -1.78 -14.37
C ILE A 112 5.95 -1.37 -15.43
N PHE A 113 7.22 -1.56 -15.16
CA PHE A 113 8.32 -1.11 -16.00
C PHE A 113 9.09 -2.28 -16.59
#